data_18abfe857466013e51e46b197255c029
#
_entry.id   18abfe857466013e51e46b197255c029
#
_cell.length_a   1.000
_cell.length_b   1.000
_cell.length_c   1.000
_cell.angle_alpha   90.00
_cell.angle_beta   90.00
_cell.angle_gamma   90.00
#
_symmetry.space_group_name_H-M   'P 1'
#
loop_
_entity.id
_entity.type
_entity.pdbx_description
1 polymer ?
#
loop_
_entity_poly.entity_id
_entity_poly.type
_entity_poly.pdbx_seq_one_letter_code
_entity_poly.pdbx_strand_id
1 'polypeptide(L)'
;EFYKKGNMIFNLDKAKDLRSDTDEVLIVEGYMDVVSVYAAGVKNVIANSGTALTERQISMIWKFFSNPIICLDGDESGQKAALRIAEKLFSFINEKNKIYFSIMPKGKDPDDFIKQNGKEGLINLLKEKEIIQSFIWNYYLGNIDQTNPYEISKFEKEIKNLSYSIKDETLKKYVLEDFLERINKLTPIQSSRQNFKNFSFKKKKDYRILKETKILHQKRKDLSKIQIIEFSILFIILNYFKLASKKIEELSELQFLSDKNESLKNIIISALTEGNNLEAVSVKIKNGYENLINEINENSNIQIIIKNKDDQEILDLFDELIQDHREESNLIKIES
;
A
#
# COMPACT_ATOMS: atom_id res chain seq x y z
N GLU A 1 19.36 -40.48 0.29
CA GLU A 1 20.01 -39.41 -0.50
C GLU A 1 20.40 -38.26 0.43
N PHE A 2 21.71 -38.17 0.76
CA PHE A 2 22.24 -37.15 1.70
C PHE A 2 22.48 -35.77 1.01
N TYR A 3 22.49 -35.72 -0.32
CA TYR A 3 22.81 -34.51 -1.08
C TYR A 3 21.55 -33.86 -1.73
N LYS A 4 21.06 -32.77 -1.12
CA LYS A 4 19.97 -31.97 -1.68
C LYS A 4 20.50 -30.59 -2.10
N LYS A 5 20.74 -30.41 -3.42
CA LYS A 5 21.26 -29.13 -3.98
C LYS A 5 20.53 -27.89 -3.49
N GLY A 6 19.21 -27.94 -3.40
CA GLY A 6 18.39 -26.81 -2.94
C GLY A 6 18.57 -26.39 -1.46
N ASN A 7 19.39 -27.12 -0.70
CA ASN A 7 19.72 -26.81 0.70
C ASN A 7 21.17 -26.34 0.89
N MET A 8 21.96 -26.34 -0.16
CA MET A 8 23.39 -26.02 -0.08
C MET A 8 23.65 -24.66 -0.71
N ILE A 9 24.56 -23.92 -0.09
CA ILE A 9 25.06 -22.64 -0.56
C ILE A 9 26.56 -22.73 -0.55
N PHE A 10 27.16 -22.59 -1.72
CA PHE A 10 28.61 -22.63 -1.85
C PHE A 10 29.26 -21.42 -1.17
N ASN A 11 30.36 -21.63 -0.46
CA ASN A 11 31.15 -20.62 0.26
C ASN A 11 30.46 -19.91 1.43
N LEU A 12 29.25 -20.33 1.85
CA LEU A 12 28.56 -19.68 2.98
C LEU A 12 29.31 -19.87 4.29
N ASP A 13 30.01 -20.99 4.46
CA ASP A 13 30.83 -21.30 5.64
C ASP A 13 31.95 -20.29 5.88
N LYS A 14 32.58 -19.78 4.81
CA LYS A 14 33.60 -18.73 4.87
C LYS A 14 32.99 -17.32 4.93
N ALA A 15 31.94 -17.08 4.12
CA ALA A 15 31.30 -15.78 4.07
C ALA A 15 30.70 -15.36 5.44
N LYS A 16 30.09 -16.31 6.19
CA LYS A 16 29.48 -16.03 7.50
C LYS A 16 30.46 -15.48 8.54
N ASP A 17 31.76 -15.72 8.40
CA ASP A 17 32.77 -15.20 9.31
C ASP A 17 32.94 -13.67 9.18
N LEU A 18 32.47 -13.09 8.07
CA LEU A 18 32.51 -11.66 7.78
C LEU A 18 31.23 -10.91 8.22
N ARG A 19 30.29 -11.59 8.86
CA ARG A 19 29.01 -11.00 9.31
C ARG A 19 29.14 -9.85 10.29
N SER A 20 30.27 -9.76 11.01
CA SER A 20 30.58 -8.63 11.90
C SER A 20 30.98 -7.37 11.14
N ASP A 21 31.44 -7.51 9.91
CA ASP A 21 32.01 -6.43 9.12
C ASP A 21 31.02 -5.88 8.10
N THR A 22 30.02 -6.69 7.71
CA THR A 22 29.02 -6.29 6.72
C THR A 22 27.72 -7.10 6.86
N ASP A 23 26.59 -6.43 6.62
CA ASP A 23 25.26 -7.02 6.50
C ASP A 23 24.96 -7.51 5.07
N GLU A 24 25.89 -7.33 4.14
CA GLU A 24 25.73 -7.64 2.72
C GLU A 24 26.50 -8.90 2.35
N VAL A 25 25.93 -9.72 1.48
CA VAL A 25 26.57 -10.85 0.82
C VAL A 25 26.18 -10.87 -0.64
N LEU A 26 27.14 -11.08 -1.53
CA LEU A 26 26.94 -11.21 -2.96
C LEU A 26 26.54 -12.65 -3.30
N ILE A 27 25.40 -12.81 -3.98
CA ILE A 27 24.92 -14.10 -4.47
C ILE A 27 25.10 -14.12 -5.97
N VAL A 28 25.92 -15.02 -6.47
CA VAL A 28 26.17 -15.24 -7.92
C VAL A 28 25.64 -16.61 -8.36
N GLU A 29 25.56 -16.85 -9.67
CA GLU A 29 24.96 -18.09 -10.19
C GLU A 29 25.87 -19.31 -9.98
N GLY A 30 27.13 -19.19 -10.32
CA GLY A 30 28.08 -20.28 -10.40
C GLY A 30 29.16 -20.29 -9.30
N TYR A 31 29.70 -21.47 -9.01
CA TYR A 31 30.83 -21.59 -8.09
C TYR A 31 32.11 -21.00 -8.69
N MET A 32 32.25 -20.93 -10.03
CA MET A 32 33.40 -20.30 -10.69
C MET A 32 33.37 -18.78 -10.47
N ASP A 33 32.19 -18.16 -10.55
CA ASP A 33 32.05 -16.74 -10.25
C ASP A 33 32.47 -16.44 -8.81
N VAL A 34 32.08 -17.31 -7.86
CA VAL A 34 32.54 -17.16 -6.46
C VAL A 34 34.06 -17.23 -6.38
N VAL A 35 34.70 -18.18 -7.06
CA VAL A 35 36.16 -18.32 -7.03
C VAL A 35 36.85 -17.06 -7.55
N SER A 36 36.40 -16.52 -8.69
CA SER A 36 36.97 -15.34 -9.32
C SER A 36 36.75 -14.09 -8.49
N VAL A 37 35.53 -13.86 -8.02
CA VAL A 37 35.16 -12.72 -7.17
C VAL A 37 35.91 -12.77 -5.83
N TYR A 38 36.00 -13.95 -5.22
CA TYR A 38 36.74 -14.17 -3.98
C TYR A 38 38.24 -13.93 -4.16
N ALA A 39 38.83 -14.43 -5.26
CA ALA A 39 40.25 -14.22 -5.58
C ALA A 39 40.58 -12.76 -5.80
N ALA A 40 39.67 -11.97 -6.39
CA ALA A 40 39.83 -10.54 -6.56
C ALA A 40 39.67 -9.74 -5.24
N GLY A 41 39.34 -10.39 -4.13
CA GLY A 41 39.31 -9.79 -2.80
C GLY A 41 37.93 -9.36 -2.31
N VAL A 42 36.85 -9.73 -2.97
CA VAL A 42 35.47 -9.62 -2.48
C VAL A 42 35.13 -10.95 -1.80
N LYS A 43 35.28 -11.00 -0.47
CA LYS A 43 35.23 -12.25 0.31
C LYS A 43 33.82 -12.69 0.70
N ASN A 44 32.88 -11.75 0.79
CA ASN A 44 31.47 -11.96 1.13
C ASN A 44 30.66 -12.38 -0.11
N VAL A 45 31.08 -13.43 -0.81
CA VAL A 45 30.44 -13.94 -2.02
C VAL A 45 30.08 -15.41 -1.85
N ILE A 46 28.88 -15.80 -2.34
CA ILE A 46 28.29 -17.14 -2.27
C ILE A 46 27.59 -17.50 -3.56
N ALA A 47 27.33 -18.79 -3.78
CA ALA A 47 26.51 -19.24 -4.90
C ALA A 47 25.48 -20.29 -4.49
N ASN A 48 24.37 -20.34 -5.22
CA ASN A 48 23.28 -21.31 -5.04
C ASN A 48 23.48 -22.63 -5.80
N SER A 49 24.65 -22.86 -6.37
CA SER A 49 25.08 -24.13 -6.98
C SER A 49 24.22 -24.63 -8.15
N GLY A 50 23.90 -23.76 -9.11
CA GLY A 50 23.28 -24.11 -10.39
C GLY A 50 21.80 -24.48 -10.31
N THR A 51 21.09 -23.96 -9.32
CA THR A 51 19.63 -24.04 -9.19
C THR A 51 19.07 -22.65 -8.93
N ALA A 52 17.80 -22.41 -9.27
CA ALA A 52 17.16 -21.15 -8.85
C ALA A 52 17.18 -21.02 -7.32
N LEU A 53 17.46 -19.82 -6.82
CA LEU A 53 17.51 -19.53 -5.38
C LEU A 53 16.17 -19.91 -4.71
N THR A 54 16.25 -20.74 -3.66
CA THR A 54 15.08 -21.26 -2.96
C THR A 54 14.77 -20.42 -1.72
N GLU A 55 13.51 -20.48 -1.27
CA GLU A 55 13.06 -19.84 -0.01
C GLU A 55 13.88 -20.30 1.21
N ARG A 56 14.25 -21.57 1.22
CA ARG A 56 15.08 -22.14 2.29
C ARG A 56 16.50 -21.59 2.26
N GLN A 57 17.07 -21.42 1.06
CA GLN A 57 18.40 -20.84 0.92
C GLN A 57 18.41 -19.36 1.35
N ILE A 58 17.45 -18.56 0.91
CA ILE A 58 17.39 -17.14 1.32
C ILE A 58 17.15 -17.01 2.83
N SER A 59 16.29 -17.86 3.41
CA SER A 59 16.08 -17.87 4.88
C SER A 59 17.34 -18.28 5.66
N MET A 60 18.20 -19.11 5.05
CA MET A 60 19.51 -19.47 5.63
C MET A 60 20.48 -18.29 5.55
N ILE A 61 20.52 -17.58 4.43
CA ILE A 61 21.37 -16.41 4.23
C ILE A 61 21.00 -15.30 5.20
N TRP A 62 19.72 -15.00 5.39
CA TRP A 62 19.22 -13.97 6.32
C TRP A 62 19.56 -14.21 7.79
N LYS A 63 19.97 -15.40 8.18
CA LYS A 63 20.50 -15.65 9.54
C LYS A 63 21.85 -14.95 9.79
N PHE A 64 22.55 -14.61 8.72
CA PHE A 64 23.89 -14.03 8.78
C PHE A 64 23.98 -12.66 8.12
N PHE A 65 23.23 -12.42 7.05
CA PHE A 65 23.25 -11.21 6.23
C PHE A 65 21.84 -10.72 5.96
N SER A 66 21.51 -9.53 6.47
CA SER A 66 20.17 -8.95 6.30
C SER A 66 19.92 -8.35 4.90
N ASN A 67 21.01 -8.06 4.17
CA ASN A 67 20.98 -7.35 2.89
C ASN A 67 21.71 -8.14 1.77
N PRO A 68 21.26 -9.35 1.38
CA PRO A 68 21.84 -10.08 0.27
C PRO A 68 21.63 -9.33 -1.06
N ILE A 69 22.66 -9.37 -1.92
CA ILE A 69 22.69 -8.78 -3.25
C ILE A 69 22.72 -9.92 -4.27
N ILE A 70 21.67 -10.09 -5.06
CA ILE A 70 21.61 -11.09 -6.12
C ILE A 70 22.22 -10.47 -7.37
N CYS A 71 23.32 -11.05 -7.83
CA CYS A 71 24.06 -10.59 -8.99
C CYS A 71 24.01 -11.67 -10.09
N LEU A 72 23.36 -11.36 -11.19
CA LEU A 72 23.12 -12.26 -12.29
C LEU A 72 23.73 -11.72 -13.59
N ASP A 73 23.85 -12.61 -14.56
CA ASP A 73 24.44 -12.31 -15.85
C ASP A 73 23.68 -11.21 -16.60
N GLY A 74 24.39 -10.42 -17.41
CA GLY A 74 23.84 -9.29 -18.13
C GLY A 74 23.11 -9.65 -19.44
N ASP A 75 22.81 -10.93 -19.66
CA ASP A 75 22.05 -11.38 -20.82
C ASP A 75 20.53 -11.41 -20.55
N GLU A 76 19.76 -11.69 -21.60
CA GLU A 76 18.29 -11.77 -21.47
C GLU A 76 17.84 -12.94 -20.57
N SER A 77 18.62 -14.02 -20.53
CA SER A 77 18.34 -15.18 -19.68
C SER A 77 18.53 -14.84 -18.22
N GLY A 78 19.63 -14.18 -17.87
CA GLY A 78 19.92 -13.71 -16.51
C GLY A 78 18.90 -12.70 -16.01
N GLN A 79 18.47 -11.76 -16.87
CA GLN A 79 17.41 -10.80 -16.50
C GLN A 79 16.07 -11.50 -16.23
N LYS A 80 15.67 -12.48 -17.04
CA LYS A 80 14.46 -13.29 -16.80
C LYS A 80 14.59 -14.15 -15.54
N ALA A 81 15.78 -14.68 -15.27
CA ALA A 81 16.06 -15.43 -14.06
C ALA A 81 15.95 -14.50 -12.82
N ALA A 82 16.50 -13.28 -12.90
CA ALA A 82 16.40 -12.26 -11.85
C ALA A 82 14.95 -11.95 -11.52
N LEU A 83 14.10 -11.73 -12.52
CA LEU A 83 12.67 -11.46 -12.30
C LEU A 83 11.97 -12.62 -11.59
N ARG A 84 12.16 -13.85 -12.07
CA ARG A 84 11.55 -15.03 -11.44
C ARG A 84 11.96 -15.20 -9.98
N ILE A 85 13.23 -14.91 -9.66
CA ILE A 85 13.73 -14.93 -8.29
C ILE A 85 13.08 -13.79 -7.48
N ALA A 86 13.00 -12.59 -8.05
CA ALA A 86 12.40 -11.44 -7.40
C ALA A 86 10.92 -11.70 -7.07
N GLU A 87 10.11 -12.13 -8.03
CA GLU A 87 8.70 -12.46 -7.83
C GLU A 87 8.50 -13.53 -6.74
N LYS A 88 9.30 -14.58 -6.77
CA LYS A 88 9.23 -15.68 -5.80
C LYS A 88 9.59 -15.23 -4.40
N LEU A 89 10.62 -14.40 -4.25
CA LEU A 89 11.13 -13.96 -2.96
C LEU A 89 10.41 -12.74 -2.41
N PHE A 90 9.62 -12.04 -3.23
CA PHE A 90 8.91 -10.82 -2.83
C PHE A 90 7.95 -11.03 -1.65
N SER A 91 7.37 -12.21 -1.54
CA SER A 91 6.48 -12.55 -0.44
C SER A 91 7.16 -12.72 0.92
N PHE A 92 8.50 -12.85 0.95
CA PHE A 92 9.27 -13.16 2.17
C PHE A 92 10.03 -11.96 2.74
N ILE A 93 10.10 -10.83 2.02
CA ILE A 93 10.75 -9.62 2.52
C ILE A 93 10.01 -9.06 3.73
N ASN A 94 10.74 -8.40 4.61
CA ASN A 94 10.22 -7.69 5.77
C ASN A 94 11.13 -6.52 6.14
N GLU A 95 10.82 -5.78 7.20
CA GLU A 95 11.60 -4.59 7.60
C GLU A 95 13.10 -4.87 7.85
N LYS A 96 13.44 -6.08 8.33
CA LYS A 96 14.81 -6.49 8.65
C LYS A 96 15.52 -7.14 7.47
N ASN A 97 14.80 -7.99 6.74
CA ASN A 97 15.35 -8.84 5.68
C ASN A 97 15.00 -8.24 4.31
N LYS A 98 15.97 -7.62 3.68
CA LYS A 98 15.87 -7.00 2.36
C LYS A 98 16.49 -7.90 1.31
N ILE A 99 16.28 -7.60 0.05
CA ILE A 99 16.95 -8.22 -1.10
C ILE A 99 17.27 -7.12 -2.09
N TYR A 100 18.47 -7.16 -2.61
CA TYR A 100 18.93 -6.25 -3.65
C TYR A 100 19.29 -7.03 -4.91
N PHE A 101 19.18 -6.38 -6.05
CA PHE A 101 19.58 -6.90 -7.36
C PHE A 101 20.66 -6.02 -7.97
N SER A 102 21.63 -6.64 -8.60
CA SER A 102 22.62 -6.00 -9.44
C SER A 102 22.77 -6.86 -10.70
N ILE A 103 22.55 -6.26 -11.85
CA ILE A 103 22.66 -6.97 -13.14
C ILE A 103 23.98 -6.61 -13.78
N MET A 104 24.72 -7.62 -14.23
CA MET A 104 25.95 -7.40 -14.96
C MET A 104 25.71 -6.63 -16.25
N PRO A 105 26.69 -5.87 -16.75
CA PRO A 105 26.61 -5.25 -18.06
C PRO A 105 26.36 -6.29 -19.17
N LYS A 106 25.66 -5.87 -20.21
CA LYS A 106 25.22 -6.75 -21.31
C LYS A 106 26.35 -7.65 -21.81
N GLY A 107 26.08 -8.96 -21.82
CA GLY A 107 26.97 -10.00 -22.32
C GLY A 107 28.16 -10.32 -21.41
N LYS A 108 28.12 -9.91 -20.15
CA LYS A 108 29.15 -10.24 -19.14
C LYS A 108 28.55 -11.06 -18.00
N ASP A 109 29.34 -11.98 -17.50
CA ASP A 109 29.14 -12.65 -16.21
C ASP A 109 30.05 -12.01 -15.12
N PRO A 110 29.91 -12.36 -13.85
CA PRO A 110 30.75 -11.83 -12.78
C PRO A 110 32.23 -12.15 -12.94
N ASP A 111 32.60 -13.32 -13.49
CA ASP A 111 33.97 -13.73 -13.74
C ASP A 111 34.65 -12.84 -14.80
N ASP A 112 34.00 -12.69 -15.95
CA ASP A 112 34.48 -11.83 -17.03
C ASP A 112 34.54 -10.36 -16.62
N PHE A 113 33.55 -9.89 -15.88
CA PHE A 113 33.52 -8.52 -15.41
C PHE A 113 34.67 -8.19 -14.48
N ILE A 114 34.96 -9.08 -13.51
CA ILE A 114 36.02 -8.84 -12.52
C ILE A 114 37.42 -8.97 -13.14
N LYS A 115 37.61 -9.82 -14.12
CA LYS A 115 38.87 -9.91 -14.88
C LYS A 115 39.20 -8.61 -15.62
N GLN A 116 38.17 -7.91 -16.12
CA GLN A 116 38.35 -6.68 -16.90
C GLN A 116 38.40 -5.43 -16.01
N ASN A 117 37.60 -5.35 -14.96
CA ASN A 117 37.38 -4.13 -14.18
C ASN A 117 37.93 -4.21 -12.74
N GLY A 118 38.40 -5.38 -12.34
CA GLY A 118 38.96 -5.61 -11.00
C GLY A 118 37.92 -5.46 -9.87
N LYS A 119 38.43 -5.49 -8.64
CA LYS A 119 37.63 -5.34 -7.43
C LYS A 119 36.86 -4.03 -7.35
N GLU A 120 37.53 -2.91 -7.70
CA GLU A 120 36.93 -1.58 -7.61
C GLU A 120 35.78 -1.41 -8.60
N GLY A 121 35.91 -1.97 -9.82
CA GLY A 121 34.83 -1.99 -10.79
C GLY A 121 33.59 -2.72 -10.27
N LEU A 122 33.77 -3.88 -9.65
CA LEU A 122 32.66 -4.64 -9.06
C LEU A 122 32.02 -3.86 -7.89
N ILE A 123 32.81 -3.29 -6.98
CA ILE A 123 32.29 -2.50 -5.86
C ILE A 123 31.46 -1.31 -6.38
N ASN A 124 31.91 -0.64 -7.44
CA ASN A 124 31.17 0.48 -8.01
C ASN A 124 29.85 0.02 -8.65
N LEU A 125 29.83 -1.11 -9.35
CA LEU A 125 28.60 -1.71 -9.88
C LEU A 125 27.61 -2.04 -8.74
N LEU A 126 28.09 -2.62 -7.65
CA LEU A 126 27.26 -2.97 -6.51
C LEU A 126 26.71 -1.77 -5.73
N LYS A 127 27.26 -0.56 -5.87
CA LYS A 127 26.68 0.67 -5.33
C LYS A 127 25.37 1.07 -6.03
N GLU A 128 25.21 0.69 -7.29
CA GLU A 128 24.03 0.94 -8.11
C GLU A 128 22.95 -0.16 -7.97
N LYS A 129 23.10 -1.06 -7.00
CA LYS A 129 22.13 -2.12 -6.75
C LYS A 129 20.74 -1.58 -6.47
N GLU A 130 19.73 -2.26 -6.99
CA GLU A 130 18.33 -1.91 -6.78
C GLU A 130 17.69 -2.80 -5.70
N ILE A 131 16.91 -2.21 -4.81
CA ILE A 131 16.08 -2.97 -3.89
C ILE A 131 14.96 -3.69 -4.65
N ILE A 132 14.58 -4.88 -4.21
CA ILE A 132 13.66 -5.80 -4.91
C ILE A 132 12.40 -5.14 -5.46
N GLN A 133 11.72 -4.26 -4.70
CA GLN A 133 10.50 -3.59 -5.20
C GLN A 133 10.81 -2.61 -6.35
N SER A 134 11.94 -1.90 -6.30
CA SER A 134 12.33 -1.03 -7.41
C SER A 134 12.76 -1.82 -8.64
N PHE A 135 13.47 -2.94 -8.44
CA PHE A 135 13.86 -3.85 -9.51
C PHE A 135 12.62 -4.42 -10.23
N ILE A 136 11.64 -4.94 -9.49
CA ILE A 136 10.38 -5.45 -10.07
C ILE A 136 9.64 -4.33 -10.83
N TRP A 137 9.52 -3.16 -10.22
CA TRP A 137 8.89 -2.02 -10.86
C TRP A 137 9.54 -1.65 -12.19
N ASN A 138 10.86 -1.47 -12.19
CA ASN A 138 11.63 -1.05 -13.37
C ASN A 138 11.58 -2.10 -14.49
N TYR A 139 11.65 -3.39 -14.12
CA TYR A 139 11.55 -4.48 -15.08
C TYR A 139 10.19 -4.51 -15.78
N TYR A 140 9.11 -4.48 -15.03
CA TYR A 140 7.76 -4.49 -15.61
C TYR A 140 7.46 -3.23 -16.42
N LEU A 141 7.83 -2.06 -15.90
CA LEU A 141 7.62 -0.79 -16.56
C LEU A 141 8.39 -0.67 -17.89
N GLY A 142 9.61 -1.21 -17.92
CA GLY A 142 10.45 -1.23 -19.14
C GLY A 142 9.94 -2.15 -20.25
N ASN A 143 9.01 -3.05 -19.94
CA ASN A 143 8.46 -4.03 -20.88
C ASN A 143 7.02 -3.74 -21.34
N ILE A 144 6.48 -2.55 -21.02
CA ILE A 144 5.13 -2.12 -21.43
C ILE A 144 5.18 -0.85 -22.27
N ASP A 145 4.22 -0.69 -23.15
CA ASP A 145 3.93 0.60 -23.79
C ASP A 145 3.15 1.49 -22.81
N GLN A 146 3.87 2.50 -22.26
CA GLN A 146 3.30 3.44 -21.29
C GLN A 146 2.26 4.39 -21.90
N THR A 147 2.07 4.38 -23.22
CA THR A 147 1.01 5.13 -23.91
C THR A 147 -0.26 4.30 -24.10
N ASN A 148 -0.18 2.97 -23.91
CA ASN A 148 -1.27 2.04 -24.09
C ASN A 148 -2.04 1.81 -22.77
N PRO A 149 -3.31 2.28 -22.63
CA PRO A 149 -4.07 2.14 -21.39
C PRO A 149 -4.32 0.68 -20.96
N TYR A 150 -4.38 -0.25 -21.92
CA TYR A 150 -4.58 -1.67 -21.61
C TYR A 150 -3.34 -2.29 -20.97
N GLU A 151 -2.15 -1.92 -21.45
CA GLU A 151 -0.89 -2.40 -20.90
C GLU A 151 -0.63 -1.80 -19.51
N ILE A 152 -0.91 -0.51 -19.31
CA ILE A 152 -0.84 0.14 -18.00
C ILE A 152 -1.82 -0.54 -17.02
N SER A 153 -3.05 -0.84 -17.45
CA SER A 153 -4.04 -1.50 -16.60
C SER A 153 -3.60 -2.91 -16.19
N LYS A 154 -2.99 -3.67 -17.12
CA LYS A 154 -2.43 -4.99 -16.84
C LYS A 154 -1.26 -4.90 -15.87
N PHE A 155 -0.32 -3.99 -16.12
CA PHE A 155 0.82 -3.70 -15.25
C PHE A 155 0.37 -3.35 -13.83
N GLU A 156 -0.59 -2.43 -13.67
CA GLU A 156 -1.14 -2.06 -12.37
C GLU A 156 -1.69 -3.27 -11.62
N LYS A 157 -2.42 -4.16 -12.32
CA LYS A 157 -2.98 -5.37 -11.71
C LYS A 157 -1.88 -6.33 -11.25
N GLU A 158 -0.84 -6.54 -12.06
CA GLU A 158 0.27 -7.42 -11.74
C GLU A 158 1.07 -6.92 -10.52
N ILE A 159 1.42 -5.64 -10.49
CA ILE A 159 2.14 -5.00 -9.38
C ILE A 159 1.32 -5.07 -8.07
N LYS A 160 0.01 -4.83 -8.13
CA LYS A 160 -0.87 -4.98 -6.97
C LYS A 160 -0.91 -6.42 -6.46
N ASN A 161 -1.05 -7.39 -7.35
CA ASN A 161 -1.08 -8.80 -6.98
C ASN A 161 0.23 -9.24 -6.30
N LEU A 162 1.38 -8.79 -6.82
CA LEU A 162 2.68 -9.03 -6.19
C LEU A 162 2.76 -8.38 -4.81
N SER A 163 2.29 -7.14 -4.66
CA SER A 163 2.27 -6.47 -3.35
C SER A 163 1.41 -7.22 -2.32
N TYR A 164 0.27 -7.76 -2.74
CA TYR A 164 -0.58 -8.57 -1.85
C TYR A 164 0.06 -9.88 -1.41
N SER A 165 1.06 -10.39 -2.13
CA SER A 165 1.78 -11.60 -1.75
C SER A 165 2.73 -11.41 -0.55
N ILE A 166 3.11 -10.18 -0.20
CA ILE A 166 3.99 -9.87 0.91
C ILE A 166 3.34 -10.32 2.22
N LYS A 167 4.06 -11.13 3.00
CA LYS A 167 3.56 -11.70 4.27
C LYS A 167 3.59 -10.69 5.43
N ASP A 168 4.53 -9.77 5.41
CA ASP A 168 4.61 -8.69 6.39
C ASP A 168 3.56 -7.63 6.08
N GLU A 169 2.49 -7.57 6.90
CA GLU A 169 1.34 -6.68 6.68
C GLU A 169 1.73 -5.20 6.69
N THR A 170 2.69 -4.82 7.54
CA THR A 170 3.14 -3.42 7.62
C THR A 170 3.91 -3.03 6.36
N LEU A 171 4.88 -3.85 5.94
CA LEU A 171 5.65 -3.61 4.72
C LEU A 171 4.76 -3.66 3.48
N LYS A 172 3.83 -4.63 3.40
CA LYS A 172 2.82 -4.74 2.33
C LYS A 172 2.10 -3.43 2.09
N LYS A 173 1.61 -2.80 3.18
CA LYS A 173 0.89 -1.53 3.11
C LYS A 173 1.76 -0.45 2.46
N TYR A 174 2.99 -0.26 2.95
CA TYR A 174 3.87 0.80 2.43
C TYR A 174 4.37 0.54 1.02
N VAL A 175 4.67 -0.71 0.66
CA VAL A 175 5.05 -1.08 -0.72
C VAL A 175 3.88 -0.85 -1.69
N LEU A 176 2.66 -1.23 -1.30
CA LEU A 176 1.48 -0.98 -2.11
C LEU A 176 1.21 0.53 -2.29
N GLU A 177 1.36 1.32 -1.24
CA GLU A 177 1.22 2.78 -1.30
C GLU A 177 2.26 3.42 -2.23
N ASP A 178 3.54 3.01 -2.15
CA ASP A 178 4.60 3.48 -3.05
C ASP A 178 4.29 3.15 -4.51
N PHE A 179 3.88 1.92 -4.81
CA PHE A 179 3.52 1.52 -6.17
C PHE A 179 2.30 2.28 -6.71
N LEU A 180 1.28 2.49 -5.89
CA LEU A 180 0.11 3.28 -6.29
C LEU A 180 0.46 4.75 -6.58
N GLU A 181 1.36 5.34 -5.80
CA GLU A 181 1.84 6.69 -6.05
C GLU A 181 2.61 6.78 -7.37
N ARG A 182 3.49 5.80 -7.66
CA ARG A 182 4.23 5.72 -8.93
C ARG A 182 3.27 5.53 -10.12
N ILE A 183 2.25 4.66 -10.02
CA ILE A 183 1.22 4.47 -11.06
C ILE A 183 0.45 5.77 -11.32
N ASN A 184 0.07 6.49 -10.27
CA ASN A 184 -0.62 7.77 -10.42
C ASN A 184 0.23 8.84 -11.15
N LYS A 185 1.56 8.74 -11.05
CA LYS A 185 2.48 9.63 -11.80
C LYS A 185 2.58 9.25 -13.27
N LEU A 186 2.45 7.97 -13.63
CA LEU A 186 2.43 7.50 -15.03
C LEU A 186 1.16 7.93 -15.76
N THR A 187 0.05 8.01 -15.07
CA THR A 187 -1.25 8.41 -15.63
C THR A 187 -1.74 9.69 -14.97
N PRO A 188 -1.28 10.88 -15.41
CA PRO A 188 -1.70 12.14 -14.84
C PRO A 188 -3.17 12.43 -15.20
N ILE A 189 -4.10 11.81 -14.50
CA ILE A 189 -5.56 12.01 -14.67
C ILE A 189 -5.99 13.38 -14.09
N GLN A 190 -5.08 14.17 -13.53
CA GLN A 190 -5.44 15.41 -12.83
C GLN A 190 -5.84 16.58 -13.73
N SER A 191 -5.54 16.56 -15.05
CA SER A 191 -5.94 17.65 -15.95
C SER A 191 -7.22 17.41 -16.74
N SER A 192 -7.82 16.21 -16.71
CA SER A 192 -8.96 15.84 -17.56
C SER A 192 -10.28 15.68 -16.81
N ARG A 193 -10.33 15.87 -15.48
CA ARG A 193 -11.59 15.74 -14.72
C ARG A 193 -12.65 16.81 -15.07
N GLN A 194 -12.29 17.85 -15.79
CA GLN A 194 -13.25 18.88 -16.22
C GLN A 194 -14.05 18.53 -17.49
N ASN A 195 -13.66 17.53 -18.31
CA ASN A 195 -14.26 17.30 -19.62
C ASN A 195 -15.00 15.95 -19.80
N PHE A 196 -15.09 15.08 -18.80
CA PHE A 196 -15.83 13.82 -18.92
C PHE A 196 -17.19 13.79 -18.20
N LYS A 197 -17.95 14.92 -18.24
CA LYS A 197 -19.30 14.99 -17.64
C LYS A 197 -20.39 14.22 -18.40
N ASN A 198 -20.13 13.55 -19.53
CA ASN A 198 -21.19 13.02 -20.40
C ASN A 198 -21.12 11.53 -20.76
N PHE A 199 -20.41 10.67 -20.01
CA PHE A 199 -20.55 9.22 -20.20
C PHE A 199 -21.07 8.56 -18.94
N SER A 200 -22.42 8.42 -18.86
CA SER A 200 -23.05 7.64 -17.81
C SER A 200 -22.97 6.14 -18.14
N PHE A 201 -21.90 5.50 -17.75
CA PHE A 201 -21.93 4.06 -17.54
C PHE A 201 -22.50 3.78 -16.15
N LYS A 202 -23.59 3.02 -16.06
CA LYS A 202 -24.07 2.45 -14.80
C LYS A 202 -22.95 1.54 -14.23
N LYS A 203 -22.03 2.11 -13.44
CA LYS A 203 -21.03 1.36 -12.66
C LYS A 203 -21.76 0.63 -11.55
N LYS A 204 -21.56 -0.69 -11.44
CA LYS A 204 -21.61 -1.36 -10.14
C LYS A 204 -20.68 -0.58 -9.23
N LYS A 205 -21.22 -0.03 -8.13
CA LYS A 205 -20.45 0.71 -7.13
C LYS A 205 -19.43 -0.24 -6.51
N ASP A 206 -18.17 -0.22 -6.99
CA ASP A 206 -17.02 -0.65 -6.17
C ASP A 206 -16.84 0.43 -5.13
N TYR A 207 -17.18 0.14 -3.89
CA TYR A 207 -16.95 1.01 -2.74
C TYR A 207 -15.44 1.15 -2.50
N ARG A 208 -14.81 2.07 -3.21
CA ARG A 208 -13.48 2.56 -2.83
C ARG A 208 -13.68 3.51 -1.66
N ILE A 209 -13.24 3.08 -0.48
CA ILE A 209 -13.11 3.97 0.69
C ILE A 209 -12.32 5.19 0.22
N LEU A 210 -12.97 6.35 0.13
CA LEU A 210 -12.32 7.61 -0.27
C LEU A 210 -11.15 7.89 0.69
N LYS A 211 -10.05 8.46 0.18
CA LYS A 211 -8.90 8.87 1.02
C LYS A 211 -9.33 9.72 2.23
N GLU A 212 -10.42 10.40 2.10
CA GLU A 212 -11.05 11.31 3.03
C GLU A 212 -11.64 10.59 4.25
N THR A 213 -12.29 9.44 4.07
CA THR A 213 -12.75 8.60 5.18
C THR A 213 -11.58 8.01 6.00
N LYS A 214 -10.42 7.78 5.38
CA LYS A 214 -9.22 7.37 6.12
C LYS A 214 -8.67 8.48 7.03
N ILE A 215 -8.80 9.75 6.65
CA ILE A 215 -8.39 10.90 7.47
C ILE A 215 -9.29 11.02 8.70
N LEU A 216 -10.58 10.69 8.58
CA LEU A 216 -11.52 10.65 9.71
C LEU A 216 -11.11 9.65 10.79
N HIS A 217 -10.48 8.53 10.40
CA HIS A 217 -10.08 7.46 11.33
C HIS A 217 -8.68 7.63 11.94
N GLN A 218 -7.85 8.58 11.46
CA GLN A 218 -6.44 8.67 11.87
C GLN A 218 -6.13 9.59 13.05
N LYS A 219 -7.08 10.37 13.58
CA LYS A 219 -6.80 11.33 14.66
C LYS A 219 -7.84 11.31 15.78
N ARG A 220 -7.75 10.41 16.72
CA ARG A 220 -7.91 10.55 18.17
C ARG A 220 -8.00 9.20 18.86
N LYS A 221 -7.26 9.03 19.95
CA LYS A 221 -7.13 7.77 20.70
C LYS A 221 -8.35 7.41 21.56
N ASP A 222 -9.36 8.28 21.64
CA ASP A 222 -10.42 8.17 22.65
C ASP A 222 -11.84 7.93 22.10
N LEU A 223 -12.07 7.98 20.77
CA LEU A 223 -13.38 7.77 20.17
C LEU A 223 -13.39 6.48 19.32
N SER A 224 -14.45 5.68 19.44
CA SER A 224 -14.65 4.51 18.59
C SER A 224 -14.94 4.94 17.14
N LYS A 225 -14.69 4.03 16.19
CA LYS A 225 -14.93 4.27 14.76
C LYS A 225 -16.37 4.69 14.48
N ILE A 226 -17.34 4.01 15.11
CA ILE A 226 -18.75 4.32 14.92
C ILE A 226 -19.15 5.69 15.50
N GLN A 227 -18.56 6.10 16.62
CA GLN A 227 -18.79 7.46 17.16
C GLN A 227 -18.32 8.57 16.22
N ILE A 228 -17.19 8.34 15.54
CA ILE A 228 -16.67 9.29 14.54
C ILE A 228 -17.63 9.38 13.34
N ILE A 229 -18.19 8.27 12.91
CA ILE A 229 -19.18 8.23 11.82
C ILE A 229 -20.46 8.96 12.24
N GLU A 230 -20.99 8.67 13.44
CA GLU A 230 -22.18 9.34 13.98
C GLU A 230 -21.98 10.85 14.09
N PHE A 231 -20.84 11.32 14.60
CA PHE A 231 -20.50 12.74 14.66
C PHE A 231 -20.42 13.38 13.27
N SER A 232 -19.89 12.65 12.28
CA SER A 232 -19.81 13.14 10.91
C SER A 232 -21.18 13.27 10.26
N ILE A 233 -22.08 12.32 10.48
CA ILE A 233 -23.47 12.36 10.02
C ILE A 233 -24.19 13.53 10.69
N LEU A 234 -24.10 13.66 12.02
CA LEU A 234 -24.72 14.75 12.78
C LEU A 234 -24.20 16.14 12.33
N PHE A 235 -22.91 16.26 12.06
CA PHE A 235 -22.35 17.51 11.54
C PHE A 235 -22.98 17.92 10.20
N ILE A 236 -23.16 16.99 9.27
CA ILE A 236 -23.81 17.26 7.97
C ILE A 236 -25.28 17.67 8.19
N ILE A 237 -26.02 16.96 9.05
CA ILE A 237 -27.42 17.27 9.33
C ILE A 237 -27.56 18.67 9.94
N LEU A 238 -26.65 19.06 10.84
CA LEU A 238 -26.69 20.36 11.52
C LEU A 238 -26.32 21.55 10.61
N ASN A 239 -25.36 21.35 9.70
CA ASN A 239 -24.81 22.44 8.90
C ASN A 239 -25.36 22.51 7.48
N TYR A 240 -25.90 21.39 6.94
CA TYR A 240 -26.40 21.27 5.58
C TYR A 240 -27.85 20.77 5.55
N PHE A 241 -28.73 21.43 6.29
CA PHE A 241 -30.11 21.06 6.53
C PHE A 241 -30.93 20.76 5.26
N LYS A 242 -30.73 21.57 4.19
CA LYS A 242 -31.38 21.37 2.89
C LYS A 242 -30.93 20.07 2.20
N LEU A 243 -29.71 19.64 2.41
CA LEU A 243 -29.21 18.39 1.86
C LEU A 243 -29.70 17.20 2.70
N ALA A 244 -29.69 17.34 4.03
CA ALA A 244 -30.21 16.34 4.95
C ALA A 244 -31.70 16.06 4.74
N SER A 245 -32.52 17.07 4.37
CA SER A 245 -33.94 16.88 4.06
C SER A 245 -34.20 15.94 2.87
N LYS A 246 -33.22 15.77 1.96
CA LYS A 246 -33.34 14.82 0.84
C LYS A 246 -33.09 13.36 1.27
N LYS A 247 -32.63 13.14 2.51
CA LYS A 247 -32.21 11.84 3.05
C LYS A 247 -32.94 11.46 4.33
N ILE A 248 -34.13 12.02 4.56
CA ILE A 248 -34.90 11.80 5.79
C ILE A 248 -35.24 10.32 5.98
N GLU A 249 -35.61 9.60 4.90
CA GLU A 249 -35.99 8.18 4.97
C GLU A 249 -34.77 7.36 5.44
N GLU A 250 -33.63 7.50 4.77
CA GLU A 250 -32.41 6.76 5.12
C GLU A 250 -31.91 7.08 6.55
N LEU A 251 -32.03 8.35 6.97
CA LEU A 251 -31.67 8.78 8.32
C LEU A 251 -32.61 8.22 9.40
N SER A 252 -33.91 8.10 9.11
CA SER A 252 -34.88 7.55 10.04
C SER A 252 -34.68 6.06 10.32
N GLU A 253 -34.12 5.34 9.33
CA GLU A 253 -33.80 3.89 9.45
C GLU A 253 -32.50 3.64 10.26
N LEU A 254 -31.62 4.63 10.39
CA LEU A 254 -30.38 4.48 11.15
C LEU A 254 -30.66 4.50 12.65
N GLN A 255 -30.05 3.56 13.36
CA GLN A 255 -30.01 3.53 14.82
C GLN A 255 -28.59 3.82 15.31
N PHE A 256 -28.38 4.97 15.94
CA PHE A 256 -27.10 5.32 16.53
C PHE A 256 -26.86 4.56 17.83
N LEU A 257 -25.64 4.20 18.11
CA LEU A 257 -25.28 3.47 19.33
C LEU A 257 -25.29 4.35 20.58
N SER A 258 -25.02 5.65 20.41
CA SER A 258 -25.08 6.61 21.51
C SER A 258 -26.49 7.14 21.67
N ASP A 259 -27.12 6.95 22.85
CA ASP A 259 -28.46 7.46 23.16
C ASP A 259 -28.57 8.98 22.97
N LYS A 260 -27.50 9.73 23.27
CA LYS A 260 -27.45 11.16 23.07
C LYS A 260 -27.44 11.57 21.59
N ASN A 261 -26.66 10.85 20.79
CA ASN A 261 -26.58 11.09 19.33
C ASN A 261 -27.90 10.72 18.66
N GLU A 262 -28.50 9.59 19.08
CA GLU A 262 -29.80 9.13 18.60
C GLU A 262 -30.91 10.13 18.93
N SER A 263 -30.94 10.65 20.16
CA SER A 263 -31.93 11.64 20.58
C SER A 263 -31.79 12.94 19.78
N LEU A 264 -30.56 13.43 19.56
CA LEU A 264 -30.30 14.61 18.76
C LEU A 264 -30.74 14.43 17.30
N LYS A 265 -30.39 13.28 16.69
CA LYS A 265 -30.81 12.91 15.33
C LYS A 265 -32.34 12.94 15.20
N ASN A 266 -33.06 12.31 16.16
CA ASN A 266 -34.52 12.21 16.12
C ASN A 266 -35.20 13.56 16.25
N ILE A 267 -34.68 14.47 17.07
CA ILE A 267 -35.18 15.84 17.18
C ILE A 267 -35.01 16.58 15.86
N ILE A 268 -33.87 16.42 15.19
CA ILE A 268 -33.61 17.08 13.91
C ILE A 268 -34.52 16.48 12.81
N ILE A 269 -34.68 15.17 12.76
CA ILE A 269 -35.59 14.50 11.78
C ILE A 269 -37.03 14.98 11.98
N SER A 270 -37.54 15.03 13.22
CA SER A 270 -38.88 15.53 13.52
C SER A 270 -39.08 16.96 13.02
N ALA A 271 -38.07 17.79 13.21
CA ALA A 271 -38.10 19.17 12.74
C ALA A 271 -38.07 19.29 11.21
N LEU A 272 -37.33 18.40 10.54
CA LEU A 272 -37.30 18.32 9.08
C LEU A 272 -38.64 17.87 8.49
N THR A 273 -39.34 16.93 9.15
CA THR A 273 -40.64 16.40 8.69
C THR A 273 -41.80 17.39 8.93
N GLU A 274 -41.75 18.17 10.02
CA GLU A 274 -42.78 19.16 10.37
C GLU A 274 -42.68 20.46 9.54
N GLY A 275 -41.67 20.61 8.68
CA GLY A 275 -41.46 21.82 7.88
C GLY A 275 -41.13 23.06 8.70
N ASN A 276 -40.69 22.87 9.94
CA ASN A 276 -40.37 23.94 10.87
C ASN A 276 -39.17 24.78 10.42
N ASN A 277 -39.26 26.10 10.60
CA ASN A 277 -38.19 27.02 10.25
C ASN A 277 -36.93 26.73 11.08
N LEU A 278 -35.77 26.72 10.43
CA LEU A 278 -34.44 26.47 10.98
C LEU A 278 -34.16 27.21 12.32
N GLU A 279 -34.75 28.39 12.48
CA GLU A 279 -34.58 29.20 13.70
C GLU A 279 -35.25 28.59 14.96
N ALA A 280 -36.45 27.99 14.78
CA ALA A 280 -37.16 27.34 15.90
C ALA A 280 -36.47 26.05 16.34
N VAL A 281 -35.86 25.33 15.38
CA VAL A 281 -35.07 24.11 15.64
C VAL A 281 -33.75 24.43 16.33
N SER A 282 -33.08 25.50 15.88
CA SER A 282 -31.79 25.91 16.45
C SER A 282 -31.91 26.34 17.93
N VAL A 283 -33.04 26.91 18.34
CA VAL A 283 -33.30 27.29 19.73
C VAL A 283 -33.57 26.03 20.60
N LYS A 284 -34.35 25.07 20.13
CA LYS A 284 -34.60 23.83 20.87
C LYS A 284 -33.33 22.99 21.04
N ILE A 285 -32.50 22.93 20.02
CA ILE A 285 -31.23 22.19 20.04
C ILE A 285 -30.20 22.85 20.95
N LYS A 286 -30.06 24.20 20.90
CA LYS A 286 -29.13 24.93 21.76
C LYS A 286 -29.41 24.75 23.25
N ASN A 287 -30.67 24.72 23.67
CA ASN A 287 -31.03 24.63 25.08
C ASN A 287 -30.83 23.28 25.77
N GLY A 288 -30.52 22.20 25.01
CA GLY A 288 -30.34 20.85 25.60
C GLY A 288 -29.10 20.08 25.15
N TYR A 289 -28.50 20.50 24.03
CA TYR A 289 -27.43 19.73 23.36
C TYR A 289 -26.18 20.58 23.05
N GLU A 290 -26.00 21.73 23.67
CA GLU A 290 -24.90 22.65 23.39
C GLU A 290 -23.53 22.00 23.57
N ASN A 291 -23.34 21.22 24.63
CA ASN A 291 -22.09 20.48 24.86
C ASN A 291 -21.83 19.40 23.78
N LEU A 292 -22.87 18.69 23.37
CA LEU A 292 -22.75 17.66 22.32
C LEU A 292 -22.45 18.30 20.95
N ILE A 293 -23.06 19.43 20.64
CA ILE A 293 -22.80 20.17 19.38
C ILE A 293 -21.36 20.68 19.35
N ASN A 294 -20.86 21.20 20.48
CA ASN A 294 -19.46 21.61 20.60
C ASN A 294 -18.53 20.41 20.41
N GLU A 295 -18.85 19.26 21.03
CA GLU A 295 -18.10 18.02 20.86
C GLU A 295 -18.11 17.52 19.41
N ILE A 296 -19.23 17.57 18.71
CA ILE A 296 -19.36 17.25 17.29
C ILE A 296 -18.50 18.18 16.45
N ASN A 297 -18.55 19.49 16.70
CA ASN A 297 -17.78 20.47 15.96
C ASN A 297 -16.27 20.32 16.18
N GLU A 298 -15.82 20.04 17.39
CA GLU A 298 -14.41 19.86 17.71
C GLU A 298 -13.84 18.52 17.23
N ASN A 299 -14.65 17.46 17.21
CA ASN A 299 -14.20 16.11 16.89
C ASN A 299 -14.52 15.66 15.48
N SER A 300 -15.31 16.43 14.72
CA SER A 300 -15.69 16.11 13.36
C SER A 300 -14.65 16.64 12.36
N ASN A 301 -13.76 15.76 11.89
CA ASN A 301 -12.80 16.09 10.82
C ASN A 301 -13.48 16.33 9.46
N ILE A 302 -14.77 16.05 9.35
CA ILE A 302 -15.56 16.22 8.13
C ILE A 302 -15.62 17.68 7.65
N GLN A 303 -15.46 18.65 8.57
CA GLN A 303 -15.38 20.08 8.23
C GLN A 303 -14.28 20.38 7.20
N ILE A 304 -13.13 19.71 7.35
CA ILE A 304 -11.98 19.90 6.45
C ILE A 304 -12.29 19.31 5.07
N ILE A 305 -13.03 18.20 5.05
CA ILE A 305 -13.39 17.46 3.84
C ILE A 305 -14.46 18.22 3.02
N ILE A 306 -15.44 18.81 3.71
CA ILE A 306 -16.60 19.47 3.09
C ILE A 306 -16.27 20.88 2.60
N LYS A 307 -15.27 21.55 3.17
CA LYS A 307 -14.96 22.98 2.95
C LYS A 307 -14.88 23.41 1.47
N ASN A 308 -14.51 22.50 0.56
CA ASN A 308 -14.33 22.77 -0.88
C ASN A 308 -15.22 21.87 -1.77
N LYS A 309 -16.31 21.31 -1.23
CA LYS A 309 -17.19 20.38 -1.97
C LYS A 309 -18.49 21.09 -2.37
N ASP A 310 -19.01 20.70 -3.54
CA ASP A 310 -20.34 21.11 -3.95
C ASP A 310 -21.43 20.26 -3.27
N ASP A 311 -22.70 20.70 -3.42
CA ASP A 311 -23.85 20.06 -2.79
C ASP A 311 -23.99 18.57 -3.18
N GLN A 312 -23.62 18.20 -4.41
CA GLN A 312 -23.69 16.82 -4.87
C GLN A 312 -22.59 15.96 -4.26
N GLU A 313 -21.39 16.49 -4.15
CA GLU A 313 -20.26 15.81 -3.51
C GLU A 313 -20.50 15.61 -2.00
N ILE A 314 -21.21 16.55 -1.36
CA ILE A 314 -21.61 16.41 0.04
C ILE A 314 -22.69 15.32 0.19
N LEU A 315 -23.65 15.23 -0.72
CA LEU A 315 -24.65 14.17 -0.72
C LEU A 315 -24.01 12.78 -0.95
N ASP A 316 -23.06 12.68 -1.86
CA ASP A 316 -22.35 11.42 -2.12
C ASP A 316 -21.54 10.97 -0.89
N LEU A 317 -20.88 11.92 -0.20
CA LEU A 317 -20.19 11.66 1.06
C LEU A 317 -21.17 11.24 2.18
N PHE A 318 -22.36 11.85 2.20
CA PHE A 318 -23.38 11.52 3.18
C PHE A 318 -23.94 10.10 2.99
N ASP A 319 -24.15 9.68 1.73
CA ASP A 319 -24.53 8.30 1.41
C ASP A 319 -23.48 7.29 1.85
N GLU A 320 -22.19 7.63 1.66
CA GLU A 320 -21.09 6.79 2.10
C GLU A 320 -21.05 6.63 3.62
N LEU A 321 -21.21 7.72 4.37
CA LEU A 321 -21.26 7.68 5.85
C LEU A 321 -22.45 6.87 6.37
N ILE A 322 -23.61 6.96 5.74
CA ILE A 322 -24.80 6.15 6.09
C ILE A 322 -24.49 4.66 5.88
N GLN A 323 -23.85 4.31 4.78
CA GLN A 323 -23.47 2.94 4.47
C GLN A 323 -22.41 2.41 5.46
N ASP A 324 -21.38 3.19 5.73
CA ASP A 324 -20.32 2.84 6.69
C ASP A 324 -20.89 2.63 8.10
N HIS A 325 -21.87 3.44 8.50
CA HIS A 325 -22.56 3.26 9.79
C HIS A 325 -23.32 1.94 9.83
N ARG A 326 -24.06 1.57 8.78
CA ARG A 326 -24.78 0.30 8.69
C ARG A 326 -23.85 -0.91 8.79
N GLU A 327 -22.70 -0.84 8.09
CA GLU A 327 -21.71 -1.93 8.11
C GLU A 327 -21.06 -2.09 9.49
N GLU A 328 -20.62 -0.99 10.11
CA GLU A 328 -20.00 -1.01 11.42
C GLU A 328 -20.98 -1.44 12.53
N SER A 329 -22.23 -0.97 12.46
CA SER A 329 -23.29 -1.38 13.39
C SER A 329 -23.58 -2.89 13.32
N ASN A 330 -23.53 -3.49 12.11
CA ASN A 330 -23.71 -4.93 11.94
C ASN A 330 -22.54 -5.73 12.49
N LEU A 331 -21.30 -5.25 12.33
CA LEU A 331 -20.12 -5.89 12.90
C LEU A 331 -20.18 -5.92 14.43
N ILE A 332 -20.56 -4.81 15.06
CA ILE A 332 -20.71 -4.73 16.53
C ILE A 332 -21.80 -5.68 17.06
N LYS A 333 -22.91 -5.86 16.31
CA LYS A 333 -23.98 -6.80 16.68
C LYS A 333 -23.58 -8.28 16.53
N ILE A 334 -22.57 -8.60 15.72
CA ILE A 334 -22.05 -9.97 15.54
C ILE A 334 -21.04 -10.30 16.64
N GLU A 335 -20.32 -9.31 17.15
CA GLU A 335 -19.29 -9.47 18.19
C GLU A 335 -19.86 -9.42 19.63
N SER A 336 -21.11 -8.97 19.81
CA SER A 336 -21.83 -8.91 21.09
C SER A 336 -22.69 -10.15 21.33
#